data_d8b861fedbe9523c6013ae725b7d1c79
#
_entry.id   d8b861fedbe9523c6013ae725b7d1c79
#
_cell.length_a   1.000
_cell.length_b   1.000
_cell.length_c   1.000
_cell.angle_alpha   90.00
_cell.angle_beta   90.00
_cell.angle_gamma   90.00
#
_symmetry.space_group_name_H-M   'P 1'
#
loop_
_entity.id
_entity.type
_entity.pdbx_description
1 polymer ?
#
loop_
_entity_poly.entity_id
_entity_poly.type
_entity_poly.pdbx_seq_one_letter_code
_entity_poly.pdbx_strand_id
1 'polypeptide(L)'
;MTNTIQILSIEKTGKESSLQKEHNNKSIKIIDGYFFSRNLDDQKFTKISKLISNDVSQTILTKKNVNKVLSSYSNFNWVVEIKFLPGVTDNIATTVKEIIKDNLKSSFKSFELGSTKIILIKGRKEDITKISKNEANPLIQTIKIYPFKKYLNNFKKNQFKIEKVKLPKKKYSKKEINLNISDHQLSLIGKLGIEENDKSRRGTLGLDLESLKAIRNYFSTIKRKPTDVEIETLAQTWSEHCKHKIFSAKIDDIHEGIFKKYIKGATEKIIQLRKDNFCVSLFTDNAGGIEFNKDWIICHKVETHNTPSALDPFGGAITGIVGVNRDCLGF
;
A
#
# COMPACT_ATOMS: atom_id res chain seq x y z
N MET A 1 -19.66 16.00 18.68
CA MET A 1 -19.01 14.68 18.76
C MET A 1 -19.81 13.72 17.91
N THR A 2 -19.29 13.24 16.79
CA THR A 2 -19.97 12.27 15.92
C THR A 2 -19.91 10.91 16.61
N ASN A 3 -21.06 10.43 17.09
CA ASN A 3 -21.17 9.07 17.60
C ASN A 3 -20.98 8.10 16.44
N THR A 4 -19.88 7.37 16.44
CA THR A 4 -19.62 6.31 15.47
C THR A 4 -20.26 5.02 15.97
N ILE A 5 -21.10 4.39 15.14
CA ILE A 5 -21.64 3.06 15.40
C ILE A 5 -20.74 2.04 14.70
N GLN A 6 -20.44 0.97 15.39
CA GLN A 6 -19.68 -0.15 14.88
C GLN A 6 -20.60 -1.34 14.57
N ILE A 7 -20.51 -1.88 13.36
CA ILE A 7 -21.08 -3.17 13.00
C ILE A 7 -19.94 -4.18 12.96
N LEU A 8 -20.05 -5.26 13.70
CA LEU A 8 -19.06 -6.35 13.72
C LEU A 8 -19.70 -7.62 13.17
N SER A 9 -18.98 -8.31 12.31
CA SER A 9 -19.33 -9.66 11.89
C SER A 9 -18.25 -10.65 12.36
N ILE A 10 -18.68 -11.83 12.79
CA ILE A 10 -17.77 -12.91 13.26
C ILE A 10 -17.89 -14.06 12.29
N GLU A 11 -16.77 -14.63 11.86
CA GLU A 11 -16.79 -15.88 11.11
C GLU A 11 -17.41 -17.02 11.95
N LYS A 12 -18.36 -17.74 11.36
CA LYS A 12 -18.87 -18.98 11.94
C LYS A 12 -17.80 -20.06 11.89
N THR A 13 -17.62 -20.75 12.99
CA THR A 13 -16.65 -21.82 13.14
C THR A 13 -16.96 -23.03 12.26
N GLY A 14 -15.99 -23.54 11.55
CA GLY A 14 -16.09 -24.79 10.80
C GLY A 14 -14.84 -25.15 10.00
N LYS A 15 -14.00 -24.17 9.66
CA LYS A 15 -12.68 -24.44 9.07
C LYS A 15 -11.65 -23.70 9.88
N GLU A 16 -10.58 -24.41 10.29
CA GLU A 16 -9.37 -23.78 10.80
C GLU A 16 -8.95 -22.69 9.83
N SER A 17 -8.91 -21.45 10.28
CA SER A 17 -8.41 -20.37 9.45
C SER A 17 -6.95 -20.68 9.08
N SER A 18 -6.50 -20.26 7.91
CA SER A 18 -5.10 -20.38 7.51
C SER A 18 -4.15 -19.85 8.59
N LEU A 19 -4.55 -18.80 9.29
CA LEU A 19 -3.88 -18.23 10.47
C LEU A 19 -3.74 -19.19 11.66
N GLN A 20 -4.71 -20.05 11.92
CA GLN A 20 -4.60 -21.04 13.00
C GLN A 20 -3.55 -22.11 12.67
N LYS A 21 -3.47 -22.51 11.40
CA LYS A 21 -2.45 -23.45 10.91
C LYS A 21 -1.05 -22.84 10.95
N GLU A 22 -0.92 -21.58 10.52
CA GLU A 22 0.35 -20.85 10.46
C GLU A 22 0.95 -20.58 11.85
N HIS A 23 0.12 -20.49 12.89
CA HIS A 23 0.53 -20.15 14.26
C HIS A 23 0.35 -21.29 15.28
N ASN A 24 0.58 -22.53 14.88
CA ASN A 24 0.63 -23.70 15.75
C ASN A 24 -0.58 -23.83 16.71
N ASN A 25 -1.80 -23.91 16.17
CA ASN A 25 -3.03 -24.17 16.93
C ASN A 25 -3.34 -23.18 18.08
N LYS A 26 -2.81 -21.97 18.05
CA LYS A 26 -3.27 -20.93 18.98
C LYS A 26 -4.73 -20.61 18.67
N SER A 27 -5.56 -20.52 19.69
CA SER A 27 -6.96 -20.09 19.51
C SER A 27 -6.98 -18.67 18.94
N ILE A 28 -7.36 -18.53 17.68
CA ILE A 28 -7.47 -17.26 16.95
C ILE A 28 -8.90 -17.13 16.43
N LYS A 29 -9.46 -15.92 16.50
CA LYS A 29 -10.75 -15.59 15.92
C LYS A 29 -10.66 -14.26 15.18
N ILE A 30 -11.15 -14.21 13.95
CA ILE A 30 -11.13 -13.00 13.12
C ILE A 30 -12.54 -12.41 13.10
N ILE A 31 -12.61 -11.09 13.24
CA ILE A 31 -13.85 -10.31 13.20
C ILE A 31 -13.63 -9.14 12.24
N ASP A 32 -14.49 -9.01 11.25
CA ASP A 32 -14.55 -7.84 10.40
C ASP A 32 -15.39 -6.76 11.06
N GLY A 33 -14.89 -5.54 11.15
CA GLY A 33 -15.56 -4.41 11.78
C GLY A 33 -15.76 -3.24 10.83
N TYR A 34 -16.88 -2.57 10.95
CA TYR A 34 -17.24 -1.41 10.15
C TYR A 34 -17.66 -0.24 11.05
N PHE A 35 -17.08 0.95 10.81
CA PHE A 35 -17.33 2.17 11.58
C PHE A 35 -18.08 3.18 10.73
N PHE A 36 -19.25 3.59 11.18
CA PHE A 36 -20.07 4.59 10.49
C PHE A 36 -19.98 5.95 11.19
N SER A 37 -19.83 7.03 10.44
CA SER A 37 -19.86 8.40 10.97
C SER A 37 -21.24 8.88 11.42
N ARG A 38 -22.26 8.06 11.24
CA ARG A 38 -23.66 8.32 11.62
C ARG A 38 -24.23 7.23 12.49
N ASN A 39 -25.20 7.60 13.33
CA ASN A 39 -26.04 6.64 14.01
C ASN A 39 -27.00 5.99 12.99
N LEU A 40 -27.04 4.67 13.02
CA LEU A 40 -27.97 3.86 12.27
C LEU A 40 -29.15 3.52 13.20
N ASP A 41 -30.37 3.75 12.73
CA ASP A 41 -31.55 3.19 13.38
C ASP A 41 -31.58 1.67 13.22
N ASP A 42 -32.36 0.96 14.01
CA ASP A 42 -32.39 -0.51 14.03
C ASP A 42 -32.78 -1.10 12.67
N GLN A 43 -33.64 -0.43 11.89
CA GLN A 43 -34.04 -0.90 10.57
C GLN A 43 -32.89 -0.79 9.56
N LYS A 44 -32.21 0.36 9.51
CA LYS A 44 -31.04 0.56 8.65
C LYS A 44 -29.90 -0.35 9.06
N PHE A 45 -29.66 -0.49 10.37
CA PHE A 45 -28.66 -1.42 10.88
C PHE A 45 -28.92 -2.84 10.39
N THR A 46 -30.14 -3.34 10.52
CA THR A 46 -30.50 -4.70 10.11
C THR A 46 -30.35 -4.89 8.60
N LYS A 47 -30.78 -3.91 7.80
CA LYS A 47 -30.64 -3.98 6.33
C LYS A 47 -29.18 -3.99 5.90
N ILE A 48 -28.37 -3.07 6.43
CA ILE A 48 -26.94 -3.00 6.12
C ILE A 48 -26.22 -4.27 6.54
N SER A 49 -26.47 -4.75 7.77
CA SER A 49 -25.85 -5.96 8.27
C SER A 49 -26.10 -7.16 7.37
N LYS A 50 -27.30 -7.33 6.85
CA LYS A 50 -27.65 -8.40 5.91
C LYS A 50 -26.96 -8.24 4.55
N LEU A 51 -26.73 -7.01 4.10
CA LEU A 51 -26.05 -6.74 2.82
C LEU A 51 -24.54 -7.04 2.86
N ILE A 52 -23.90 -6.87 4.02
CA ILE A 52 -22.45 -6.97 4.17
C ILE A 52 -21.98 -8.24 4.89
N SER A 53 -22.88 -9.08 5.36
CA SER A 53 -22.56 -10.34 6.04
C SER A 53 -23.01 -11.54 5.22
N ASN A 54 -22.30 -12.64 5.40
CA ASN A 54 -22.68 -13.94 4.87
C ASN A 54 -23.29 -14.77 6.00
N ASP A 55 -24.60 -15.01 5.93
CA ASP A 55 -25.36 -15.74 6.96
C ASP A 55 -24.91 -17.20 7.14
N VAL A 56 -24.20 -17.77 6.16
CA VAL A 56 -23.67 -19.14 6.21
C VAL A 56 -22.38 -19.19 7.04
N SER A 57 -21.49 -18.20 6.88
CA SER A 57 -20.15 -18.22 7.46
C SER A 57 -19.93 -17.18 8.58
N GLN A 58 -20.85 -16.22 8.73
CA GLN A 58 -20.66 -15.08 9.63
C GLN A 58 -21.84 -14.87 10.58
N THR A 59 -21.53 -14.39 11.79
CA THR A 59 -22.54 -13.98 12.79
C THR A 59 -22.40 -12.49 13.06
N ILE A 60 -23.50 -11.75 12.94
CA ILE A 60 -23.52 -10.30 13.15
C ILE A 60 -23.55 -9.99 14.65
N LEU A 61 -22.61 -9.17 15.11
CA LEU A 61 -22.59 -8.62 16.45
C LEU A 61 -23.37 -7.31 16.50
N THR A 62 -24.44 -7.30 17.29
CA THR A 62 -25.26 -6.14 17.59
C THR A 62 -25.07 -5.70 19.03
N LYS A 63 -25.52 -4.50 19.40
CA LYS A 63 -25.54 -4.06 20.80
C LYS A 63 -26.33 -5.03 21.71
N LYS A 64 -27.32 -5.74 21.17
CA LYS A 64 -28.15 -6.69 21.92
C LYS A 64 -27.46 -8.03 22.17
N ASN A 65 -26.70 -8.56 21.21
CA ASN A 65 -26.09 -9.89 21.31
C ASN A 65 -24.58 -9.88 21.61
N VAL A 66 -23.88 -8.73 21.45
CA VAL A 66 -22.43 -8.62 21.58
C VAL A 66 -21.91 -9.17 22.91
N ASN A 67 -22.60 -8.87 24.02
CA ASN A 67 -22.20 -9.35 25.33
C ASN A 67 -22.26 -10.88 25.44
N LYS A 68 -23.33 -11.50 24.91
CA LYS A 68 -23.49 -12.95 24.89
C LYS A 68 -22.45 -13.62 24.00
N VAL A 69 -22.26 -13.11 22.80
CA VAL A 69 -21.31 -13.68 21.83
C VAL A 69 -19.86 -13.48 22.28
N LEU A 70 -19.46 -12.28 22.70
CA LEU A 70 -18.10 -12.05 23.17
C LEU A 70 -17.79 -12.69 24.51
N SER A 71 -18.79 -12.93 25.36
CA SER A 71 -18.62 -13.70 26.60
C SER A 71 -18.30 -15.18 26.33
N SER A 72 -18.78 -15.75 25.23
CA SER A 72 -18.39 -17.10 24.81
C SER A 72 -16.91 -17.20 24.40
N TYR A 73 -16.25 -16.07 24.16
CA TYR A 73 -14.82 -15.98 23.87
C TYR A 73 -13.96 -15.57 25.08
N SER A 74 -14.41 -15.90 26.30
CA SER A 74 -13.71 -15.59 27.56
C SER A 74 -12.28 -16.16 27.66
N ASN A 75 -11.96 -17.16 26.84
CA ASN A 75 -10.60 -17.77 26.74
C ASN A 75 -9.58 -16.87 26.03
N PHE A 76 -10.02 -15.85 25.27
CA PHE A 76 -9.10 -14.91 24.62
C PHE A 76 -8.68 -13.83 25.62
N ASN A 77 -7.40 -13.47 25.60
CA ASN A 77 -6.87 -12.45 26.49
C ASN A 77 -6.40 -11.18 25.76
N TRP A 78 -6.22 -11.24 24.45
CA TRP A 78 -5.78 -10.11 23.63
C TRP A 78 -6.67 -9.87 22.42
N VAL A 79 -6.71 -8.61 22.01
CA VAL A 79 -7.35 -8.14 20.77
C VAL A 79 -6.32 -7.33 19.99
N VAL A 80 -6.12 -7.72 18.74
CA VAL A 80 -5.35 -6.95 17.76
C VAL A 80 -6.35 -6.25 16.84
N GLU A 81 -6.30 -4.94 16.78
CA GLU A 81 -7.10 -4.12 15.87
C GLU A 81 -6.21 -3.56 14.78
N ILE A 82 -6.52 -3.88 13.53
CA ILE A 82 -5.79 -3.43 12.34
C ILE A 82 -6.72 -2.52 11.55
N LYS A 83 -6.28 -1.28 11.30
CA LYS A 83 -7.01 -0.26 10.54
C LYS A 83 -6.12 0.35 9.48
N PHE A 84 -6.71 0.86 8.41
CA PHE A 84 -5.98 1.69 7.46
C PHE A 84 -5.49 2.99 8.10
N LEU A 85 -4.31 3.44 7.65
CA LEU A 85 -3.77 4.75 8.04
C LEU A 85 -4.67 5.87 7.50
N PRO A 86 -4.80 6.97 8.22
CA PRO A 86 -5.50 8.15 7.70
C PRO A 86 -4.90 8.61 6.37
N GLY A 87 -5.74 8.80 5.36
CA GLY A 87 -5.31 9.19 4.01
C GLY A 87 -5.04 8.04 3.05
N VAL A 88 -4.97 6.81 3.54
CA VAL A 88 -4.95 5.61 2.70
C VAL A 88 -6.37 5.22 2.33
N THR A 89 -6.59 4.80 1.09
CA THR A 89 -7.90 4.31 0.63
C THR A 89 -8.26 3.00 1.31
N ASP A 90 -9.36 3.01 2.07
CA ASP A 90 -9.94 1.82 2.67
C ASP A 90 -10.86 1.12 1.64
N ASN A 91 -10.30 0.17 0.91
CA ASN A 91 -10.98 -0.54 -0.19
C ASN A 91 -12.24 -1.26 0.29
N ILE A 92 -12.15 -1.91 1.46
CA ILE A 92 -13.26 -2.66 2.06
C ILE A 92 -14.40 -1.70 2.39
N ALA A 93 -14.08 -0.59 3.06
CA ALA A 93 -15.06 0.44 3.39
C ALA A 93 -15.66 1.08 2.13
N THR A 94 -14.85 1.30 1.08
CA THR A 94 -15.32 1.86 -0.20
C THR A 94 -16.33 0.93 -0.86
N THR A 95 -15.99 -0.35 -1.01
CA THR A 95 -16.89 -1.37 -1.58
C THR A 95 -18.21 -1.49 -0.78
N VAL A 96 -18.10 -1.56 0.55
CA VAL A 96 -19.30 -1.62 1.41
C VAL A 96 -20.15 -0.36 1.27
N LYS A 97 -19.53 0.82 1.12
CA LYS A 97 -20.22 2.08 0.90
C LYS A 97 -20.98 2.11 -0.43
N GLU A 98 -20.43 1.53 -1.48
CA GLU A 98 -21.07 1.37 -2.78
C GLU A 98 -22.26 0.41 -2.69
N ILE A 99 -22.08 -0.77 -2.09
CA ILE A 99 -23.17 -1.74 -1.86
C ILE A 99 -24.34 -1.07 -1.11
N ILE A 100 -24.03 -0.29 -0.07
CA ILE A 100 -25.07 0.42 0.70
C ILE A 100 -25.78 1.47 -0.16
N LYS A 101 -25.07 2.25 -0.96
CA LYS A 101 -25.63 3.27 -1.84
C LYS A 101 -26.58 2.65 -2.88
N ASP A 102 -26.15 1.57 -3.53
CA ASP A 102 -26.89 0.92 -4.59
C ASP A 102 -28.19 0.29 -4.09
N ASN A 103 -28.14 -0.30 -2.89
CA ASN A 103 -29.29 -1.01 -2.32
C ASN A 103 -30.25 -0.12 -1.50
N LEU A 104 -29.76 0.97 -0.89
CA LEU A 104 -30.56 1.83 -0.02
C LEU A 104 -30.86 3.22 -0.63
N LYS A 105 -30.42 3.46 -1.87
CA LYS A 105 -30.67 4.67 -2.70
C LYS A 105 -30.75 6.00 -1.89
N SER A 106 -31.88 6.70 -1.92
CA SER A 106 -32.02 8.06 -1.38
C SER A 106 -32.02 8.18 0.16
N SER A 107 -32.07 7.08 0.91
CA SER A 107 -32.14 7.11 2.38
C SER A 107 -30.81 7.46 3.06
N PHE A 108 -29.69 7.40 2.32
CA PHE A 108 -28.36 7.68 2.84
C PHE A 108 -27.71 8.88 2.15
N LYS A 109 -27.90 10.08 2.72
CA LYS A 109 -27.03 11.24 2.43
C LYS A 109 -25.59 10.91 2.87
N SER A 110 -24.59 11.61 2.37
CA SER A 110 -23.15 11.35 2.58
C SER A 110 -22.79 10.89 4.01
N PHE A 111 -22.09 9.78 4.12
CA PHE A 111 -21.54 9.24 5.37
C PHE A 111 -20.13 8.77 5.15
N GLU A 112 -19.32 8.77 6.21
CA GLU A 112 -17.99 8.18 6.21
C GLU A 112 -18.10 6.76 6.77
N LEU A 113 -17.36 5.85 6.17
CA LEU A 113 -17.23 4.46 6.57
C LEU A 113 -15.75 4.12 6.66
N GLY A 114 -15.36 3.38 7.68
CA GLY A 114 -14.05 2.79 7.82
C GLY A 114 -14.16 1.32 8.16
N SER A 115 -13.23 0.51 7.68
CA SER A 115 -13.14 -0.90 8.03
C SER A 115 -12.06 -1.18 9.07
N THR A 116 -12.14 -2.33 9.72
CA THR A 116 -11.11 -2.84 10.61
C THR A 116 -11.11 -4.35 10.64
N LYS A 117 -9.92 -4.95 10.70
CA LYS A 117 -9.74 -6.36 11.02
C LYS A 117 -9.43 -6.48 12.50
N ILE A 118 -10.21 -7.27 13.21
CA ILE A 118 -10.06 -7.52 14.64
C ILE A 118 -9.70 -8.99 14.81
N ILE A 119 -8.59 -9.26 15.51
CA ILE A 119 -8.12 -10.61 15.75
C ILE A 119 -8.13 -10.85 17.26
N LEU A 120 -8.94 -11.79 17.72
CA LEU A 120 -8.92 -12.27 19.10
C LEU A 120 -7.88 -13.38 19.20
N ILE A 121 -6.96 -13.27 20.18
CA ILE A 121 -5.86 -14.23 20.33
C ILE A 121 -5.71 -14.62 21.81
N LYS A 122 -5.45 -15.91 22.05
CA LYS A 122 -4.98 -16.42 23.34
C LYS A 122 -3.46 -16.59 23.30
N GLY A 123 -2.71 -15.95 24.17
CA GLY A 123 -1.25 -16.08 24.21
C GLY A 123 -0.56 -15.03 25.08
N ARG A 124 0.78 -15.02 25.05
CA ARG A 124 1.60 -14.00 25.71
C ARG A 124 1.71 -12.77 24.82
N LYS A 125 1.94 -11.61 25.40
CA LYS A 125 1.98 -10.31 24.69
C LYS A 125 3.06 -10.27 23.60
N GLU A 126 4.20 -10.88 23.85
CA GLU A 126 5.34 -10.95 22.92
C GLU A 126 4.96 -11.70 21.64
N ASP A 127 4.30 -12.86 21.80
CA ASP A 127 3.82 -13.69 20.69
C ASP A 127 2.78 -12.93 19.86
N ILE A 128 1.85 -12.21 20.54
CA ILE A 128 0.81 -11.42 19.88
C ILE A 128 1.43 -10.30 19.04
N THR A 129 2.47 -9.65 19.55
CA THR A 129 3.18 -8.58 18.82
C THR A 129 3.82 -9.11 17.53
N LYS A 130 4.38 -10.32 17.57
CA LYS A 130 4.98 -10.97 16.39
C LYS A 130 3.89 -11.33 15.36
N ILE A 131 2.82 -12.00 15.81
CA ILE A 131 1.68 -12.37 14.94
C ILE A 131 1.07 -11.13 14.29
N SER A 132 0.81 -10.08 15.07
CA SER A 132 0.16 -8.88 14.57
C SER A 132 0.97 -8.15 13.48
N LYS A 133 2.31 -8.20 13.53
CA LYS A 133 3.18 -7.62 12.49
C LYS A 133 3.08 -8.36 11.16
N ASN A 134 2.85 -9.67 11.20
CA ASN A 134 2.67 -10.47 9.97
C ASN A 134 1.29 -10.25 9.33
N GLU A 135 0.30 -9.83 10.11
CA GLU A 135 -1.09 -9.65 9.66
C GLU A 135 -1.41 -8.26 9.11
N ALA A 136 -0.49 -7.33 9.19
CA ALA A 136 -0.70 -5.95 8.75
C ALA A 136 0.44 -5.46 7.87
N ASN A 137 0.10 -4.69 6.87
CA ASN A 137 1.08 -3.94 6.09
C ASN A 137 1.36 -2.59 6.78
N PRO A 138 2.55 -2.39 7.39
CA PRO A 138 2.87 -1.17 8.14
C PRO A 138 2.90 0.10 7.28
N LEU A 139 2.99 -0.02 5.95
CA LEU A 139 2.97 1.11 5.03
C LEU A 139 1.57 1.74 4.91
N ILE A 140 0.52 0.94 5.09
CA ILE A 140 -0.87 1.36 4.88
C ILE A 140 -1.77 1.13 6.09
N GLN A 141 -1.30 0.43 7.12
CA GLN A 141 -2.13 0.02 8.25
C GLN A 141 -1.47 0.32 9.60
N THR A 142 -2.30 0.58 10.60
CA THR A 142 -1.90 0.67 12.00
C THR A 142 -2.32 -0.59 12.76
N ILE A 143 -1.53 -0.96 13.77
CA ILE A 143 -1.81 -2.07 14.67
C ILE A 143 -2.00 -1.50 16.08
N LYS A 144 -3.11 -1.85 16.73
CA LYS A 144 -3.35 -1.54 18.15
C LYS A 144 -3.67 -2.84 18.88
N ILE A 145 -2.93 -3.10 19.96
CA ILE A 145 -3.10 -4.30 20.78
C ILE A 145 -3.74 -3.91 22.12
N TYR A 146 -4.82 -4.57 22.47
CA TYR A 146 -5.59 -4.33 23.67
C TYR A 146 -5.75 -5.60 24.49
N PRO A 147 -5.75 -5.52 25.84
CA PRO A 147 -6.35 -6.56 26.67
C PRO A 147 -7.83 -6.75 26.32
N PHE A 148 -8.30 -7.98 26.19
CA PHE A 148 -9.67 -8.29 25.74
C PHE A 148 -10.74 -7.57 26.56
N LYS A 149 -10.62 -7.55 27.90
CA LYS A 149 -11.55 -6.84 28.79
C LYS A 149 -11.63 -5.33 28.50
N LYS A 150 -10.48 -4.71 28.21
CA LYS A 150 -10.42 -3.27 27.87
C LYS A 150 -11.10 -2.99 26.53
N TYR A 151 -10.85 -3.84 25.54
CA TYR A 151 -11.49 -3.72 24.22
C TYR A 151 -13.01 -3.85 24.31
N LEU A 152 -13.51 -4.82 25.08
CA LEU A 152 -14.94 -5.03 25.31
C LEU A 152 -15.60 -3.83 25.99
N ASN A 153 -14.94 -3.21 26.94
CA ASN A 153 -15.44 -1.98 27.59
C ASN A 153 -15.51 -0.80 26.61
N ASN A 154 -14.50 -0.63 25.76
CA ASN A 154 -14.50 0.40 24.71
C ASN A 154 -15.64 0.15 23.71
N PHE A 155 -15.89 -1.10 23.35
CA PHE A 155 -17.00 -1.48 22.48
C PHE A 155 -18.35 -1.09 23.09
N LYS A 156 -18.60 -1.42 24.34
CA LYS A 156 -19.83 -1.05 25.07
C LYS A 156 -20.07 0.45 25.14
N LYS A 157 -18.99 1.25 25.24
CA LYS A 157 -19.03 2.71 25.32
C LYS A 157 -19.05 3.42 23.98
N ASN A 158 -19.06 2.69 22.84
CA ASN A 158 -18.95 3.27 21.49
C ASN A 158 -17.74 4.22 21.30
N GLN A 159 -16.58 3.88 21.84
CA GLN A 159 -15.39 4.73 21.85
C GLN A 159 -14.50 4.57 20.61
N PHE A 160 -15.09 4.16 19.49
CA PHE A 160 -14.39 4.01 18.22
C PHE A 160 -14.54 5.26 17.36
N LYS A 161 -13.47 5.62 16.64
CA LYS A 161 -13.44 6.80 15.76
C LYS A 161 -12.84 6.43 14.42
N ILE A 162 -13.35 7.06 13.37
CA ILE A 162 -12.67 7.13 12.08
C ILE A 162 -11.59 8.20 12.21
N GLU A 163 -10.34 7.79 12.11
CA GLU A 163 -9.21 8.71 12.20
C GLU A 163 -9.11 9.50 10.89
N LYS A 164 -8.92 10.82 11.00
CA LYS A 164 -8.77 11.72 9.85
C LYS A 164 -7.33 12.18 9.72
N VAL A 165 -6.92 12.47 8.50
CA VAL A 165 -5.61 13.08 8.22
C VAL A 165 -5.51 14.41 8.98
N LYS A 166 -4.46 14.56 9.74
CA LYS A 166 -4.08 15.83 10.36
C LYS A 166 -2.89 16.38 9.61
N LEU A 167 -3.12 17.35 8.77
CA LEU A 167 -2.03 18.06 8.12
C LEU A 167 -1.23 18.87 9.16
N PRO A 168 0.09 18.75 9.18
CA PRO A 168 0.90 19.59 10.07
C PRO A 168 0.77 21.04 9.65
N LYS A 169 0.54 21.93 10.61
CA LYS A 169 0.55 23.40 10.40
C LYS A 169 1.99 23.93 10.27
N LYS A 170 2.85 23.27 9.52
CA LYS A 170 4.22 23.75 9.30
C LYS A 170 4.23 24.79 8.19
N LYS A 171 4.85 25.95 8.43
CA LYS A 171 5.29 26.84 7.36
C LYS A 171 6.41 26.12 6.61
N TYR A 172 6.20 25.87 5.34
CA TYR A 172 7.24 25.32 4.48
C TYR A 172 8.31 26.41 4.27
N SER A 173 9.55 26.09 4.58
CA SER A 173 10.71 26.94 4.28
C SER A 173 11.72 26.10 3.53
N LYS A 174 12.32 26.66 2.48
CA LYS A 174 13.47 26.06 1.81
C LYS A 174 14.68 26.07 2.75
N LYS A 175 15.46 25.01 2.73
CA LYS A 175 16.69 24.83 3.50
C LYS A 175 17.87 24.71 2.55
N GLU A 176 18.92 25.50 2.73
CA GLU A 176 20.17 25.31 1.99
C GLU A 176 20.94 24.13 2.55
N ILE A 177 21.44 23.27 1.67
CA ILE A 177 22.16 22.06 2.03
C ILE A 177 23.65 22.21 1.69
N ASN A 178 24.50 22.00 2.67
CA ASN A 178 25.94 21.97 2.44
C ASN A 178 26.38 20.61 1.88
N LEU A 179 26.79 20.56 0.63
CA LEU A 179 27.38 19.36 0.01
C LEU A 179 28.91 19.36 0.04
N ASN A 180 29.56 20.44 0.53
CA ASN A 180 31.01 20.46 0.73
C ASN A 180 31.39 19.78 2.04
N ILE A 181 31.24 18.48 2.05
CA ILE A 181 31.44 17.54 3.16
C ILE A 181 32.17 16.30 2.65
N SER A 182 32.57 15.41 3.56
CA SER A 182 33.29 14.18 3.19
C SER A 182 32.44 13.25 2.32
N ASP A 183 33.09 12.42 1.52
CA ASP A 183 32.43 11.43 0.66
C ASP A 183 31.54 10.46 1.44
N HIS A 184 31.95 10.10 2.65
CA HIS A 184 31.12 9.29 3.56
C HIS A 184 29.81 10.02 3.93
N GLN A 185 29.88 11.28 4.30
CA GLN A 185 28.69 12.08 4.63
C GLN A 185 27.79 12.32 3.42
N LEU A 186 28.38 12.53 2.22
CA LEU A 186 27.59 12.58 0.97
C LEU A 186 26.85 11.27 0.73
N SER A 187 27.52 10.13 0.89
CA SER A 187 26.89 8.81 0.75
C SER A 187 25.73 8.61 1.74
N LEU A 188 25.82 9.13 2.96
CA LEU A 188 24.74 9.09 3.94
C LEU A 188 23.53 9.93 3.48
N ILE A 189 23.76 11.09 2.86
CA ILE A 189 22.67 11.90 2.28
C ILE A 189 21.95 11.10 1.19
N GLY A 190 22.66 10.44 0.29
CA GLY A 190 22.06 9.61 -0.75
C GLY A 190 21.24 8.43 -0.21
N LYS A 191 21.79 7.72 0.78
CA LYS A 191 21.20 6.50 1.35
C LYS A 191 20.06 6.76 2.34
N LEU A 192 20.19 7.78 3.18
CA LEU A 192 19.29 8.04 4.30
C LEU A 192 18.48 9.33 4.15
N GLY A 193 18.83 10.17 3.16
CA GLY A 193 18.18 11.45 2.91
C GLY A 193 18.80 12.62 3.68
N ILE A 194 18.22 13.79 3.46
CA ILE A 194 18.62 15.04 4.09
C ILE A 194 18.32 14.98 5.59
N GLU A 195 19.28 15.42 6.38
CA GLU A 195 19.17 15.46 7.84
C GLU A 195 18.41 16.72 8.29
N GLU A 196 17.43 16.53 9.17
CA GLU A 196 16.65 17.58 9.79
C GLU A 196 17.33 18.09 11.09
N ASN A 197 16.79 19.19 11.66
CA ASN A 197 17.33 19.81 12.85
C ASN A 197 17.26 18.91 14.11
N ASP A 198 16.33 17.98 14.14
CA ASP A 198 16.15 16.98 15.20
C ASP A 198 16.99 15.71 14.97
N LYS A 199 17.94 15.73 14.01
CA LYS A 199 18.75 14.60 13.57
C LYS A 199 17.99 13.46 12.90
N SER A 200 16.70 13.60 12.68
CA SER A 200 15.96 12.68 11.82
C SER A 200 16.34 12.87 10.35
N ARG A 201 16.06 11.87 9.51
CA ARG A 201 16.31 11.95 8.08
C ARG A 201 15.01 11.76 7.30
N ARG A 202 14.91 12.46 6.16
CA ARG A 202 13.66 12.47 5.35
C ARG A 202 13.38 11.15 4.62
N GLY A 203 14.35 10.26 4.54
CA GLY A 203 14.29 9.03 3.76
C GLY A 203 15.25 9.04 2.58
N THR A 204 15.47 7.89 1.96
CA THR A 204 16.45 7.72 0.89
C THR A 204 16.18 8.63 -0.32
N LEU A 205 17.25 9.27 -0.82
CA LEU A 205 17.23 9.97 -2.12
C LEU A 205 17.52 9.02 -3.29
N GLY A 206 18.14 7.86 -3.03
CA GLY A 206 18.56 6.94 -4.08
C GLY A 206 19.69 7.46 -4.98
N LEU A 207 20.37 8.55 -4.58
CA LEU A 207 21.52 9.09 -5.29
C LEU A 207 22.80 8.40 -4.86
N ASP A 208 23.59 7.93 -5.80
CA ASP A 208 24.92 7.41 -5.56
C ASP A 208 25.93 8.54 -5.28
N LEU A 209 27.13 8.15 -4.82
CA LEU A 209 28.18 9.11 -4.49
C LEU A 209 28.59 9.98 -5.67
N GLU A 210 28.71 9.41 -6.86
CA GLU A 210 29.14 10.12 -8.07
C GLU A 210 28.07 11.13 -8.52
N SER A 211 26.80 10.78 -8.42
CA SER A 211 25.69 11.71 -8.65
C SER A 211 25.75 12.90 -7.68
N LEU A 212 25.98 12.65 -6.40
CA LEU A 212 26.08 13.71 -5.40
C LEU A 212 27.33 14.57 -5.58
N LYS A 213 28.46 14.00 -6.03
CA LYS A 213 29.65 14.76 -6.43
C LYS A 213 29.38 15.65 -7.65
N ALA A 214 28.67 15.13 -8.66
CA ALA A 214 28.27 15.93 -9.82
C ALA A 214 27.39 17.11 -9.42
N ILE A 215 26.41 16.89 -8.55
CA ILE A 215 25.56 17.96 -8.00
C ILE A 215 26.40 18.98 -7.22
N ARG A 216 27.26 18.53 -6.32
CA ARG A 216 28.19 19.39 -5.58
C ARG A 216 29.03 20.27 -6.50
N ASN A 217 29.63 19.68 -7.52
CA ASN A 217 30.50 20.38 -8.47
C ASN A 217 29.70 21.44 -9.24
N TYR A 218 28.52 21.11 -9.73
CA TYR A 218 27.64 22.07 -10.41
C TYR A 218 27.30 23.27 -9.53
N PHE A 219 26.84 23.03 -8.30
CA PHE A 219 26.49 24.12 -7.39
C PHE A 219 27.71 24.95 -6.95
N SER A 220 28.90 24.34 -6.90
CA SER A 220 30.18 25.07 -6.69
C SER A 220 30.48 26.01 -7.86
N THR A 221 30.26 25.59 -9.10
CA THR A 221 30.45 26.42 -10.29
C THR A 221 29.57 27.67 -10.29
N ILE A 222 28.31 27.53 -9.89
CA ILE A 222 27.38 28.66 -9.78
C ILE A 222 27.45 29.40 -8.45
N LYS A 223 28.44 29.07 -7.63
CA LYS A 223 28.81 29.76 -6.36
C LYS A 223 27.67 29.88 -5.35
N ARG A 224 26.80 28.88 -5.25
CA ARG A 224 25.75 28.80 -4.22
C ARG A 224 25.56 27.36 -3.72
N LYS A 225 24.88 27.23 -2.60
CA LYS A 225 24.43 25.94 -2.10
C LYS A 225 23.12 25.52 -2.77
N PRO A 226 22.91 24.23 -3.00
CA PRO A 226 21.58 23.74 -3.39
C PRO A 226 20.59 23.88 -2.23
N THR A 227 19.33 24.05 -2.57
CA THR A 227 18.24 23.91 -1.61
C THR A 227 17.85 22.43 -1.48
N ASP A 228 17.20 22.09 -0.39
CA ASP A 228 16.61 20.77 -0.17
C ASP A 228 15.65 20.38 -1.30
N VAL A 229 14.83 21.31 -1.77
CA VAL A 229 13.90 21.09 -2.88
C VAL A 229 14.63 20.75 -4.18
N GLU A 230 15.75 21.43 -4.48
CA GLU A 230 16.56 21.14 -5.67
C GLU A 230 17.17 19.74 -5.60
N ILE A 231 17.69 19.34 -4.44
CA ILE A 231 18.27 18.00 -4.27
C ILE A 231 17.18 16.92 -4.42
N GLU A 232 16.03 17.09 -3.78
CA GLU A 232 14.89 16.17 -3.89
C GLU A 232 14.37 16.09 -5.34
N THR A 233 14.30 17.21 -6.06
CA THR A 233 13.89 17.25 -7.47
C THR A 233 14.87 16.49 -8.34
N LEU A 234 16.20 16.71 -8.15
CA LEU A 234 17.23 15.97 -8.88
C LEU A 234 17.17 14.47 -8.57
N ALA A 235 16.96 14.10 -7.30
CA ALA A 235 16.79 12.70 -6.91
C ALA A 235 15.61 12.05 -7.63
N GLN A 236 14.47 12.73 -7.74
CA GLN A 236 13.30 12.23 -8.46
C GLN A 236 13.55 12.11 -9.98
N THR A 237 14.17 13.11 -10.59
CA THR A 237 14.42 13.10 -12.04
C THR A 237 15.50 12.13 -12.47
N TRP A 238 16.47 11.83 -11.58
CA TRP A 238 17.55 10.88 -11.81
C TRP A 238 17.24 9.48 -11.28
N SER A 239 16.04 9.27 -10.74
CA SER A 239 15.62 7.95 -10.30
C SER A 239 15.57 6.94 -11.47
N GLU A 240 15.82 5.69 -11.18
CA GLU A 240 15.78 4.60 -12.15
C GLU A 240 14.32 4.23 -12.48
N HIS A 241 13.60 5.18 -13.09
CA HIS A 241 12.21 5.00 -13.51
C HIS A 241 12.17 4.38 -14.91
N CYS A 242 11.52 3.24 -15.04
CA CYS A 242 11.40 2.45 -16.28
C CYS A 242 12.72 2.02 -16.93
N LYS A 243 13.85 2.38 -16.35
CA LYS A 243 15.20 2.05 -16.86
C LYS A 243 16.17 1.87 -15.69
N HIS A 244 16.74 0.68 -15.58
CA HIS A 244 17.74 0.38 -14.55
C HIS A 244 19.15 0.37 -15.14
N LYS A 245 20.07 1.14 -14.56
CA LYS A 245 21.46 1.29 -14.99
C LYS A 245 22.19 -0.05 -15.08
N ILE A 246 21.89 -0.99 -14.19
CA ILE A 246 22.54 -2.31 -14.14
C ILE A 246 22.37 -3.09 -15.45
N PHE A 247 21.26 -2.93 -16.17
CA PHE A 247 21.03 -3.62 -17.44
C PHE A 247 21.96 -3.16 -18.55
N SER A 248 22.51 -1.95 -18.46
CA SER A 248 23.47 -1.38 -19.42
C SER A 248 24.90 -1.31 -18.87
N ALA A 249 25.08 -1.61 -17.58
CA ALA A 249 26.39 -1.53 -16.93
C ALA A 249 27.28 -2.72 -17.29
N LYS A 250 28.60 -2.50 -17.24
CA LYS A 250 29.57 -3.59 -17.27
C LYS A 250 29.43 -4.43 -16.00
N ILE A 251 29.30 -5.76 -16.18
CA ILE A 251 29.24 -6.74 -15.08
C ILE A 251 30.23 -7.85 -15.43
N ASP A 252 31.25 -8.00 -14.64
CA ASP A 252 32.37 -8.94 -14.83
C ASP A 252 32.93 -8.86 -16.26
N ASP A 253 32.80 -9.90 -17.04
CA ASP A 253 33.24 -10.01 -18.45
C ASP A 253 32.21 -9.51 -19.46
N ILE A 254 31.01 -9.10 -19.01
CA ILE A 254 29.96 -8.57 -19.88
C ILE A 254 30.13 -7.07 -20.01
N HIS A 255 30.76 -6.62 -21.10
CA HIS A 255 31.09 -5.22 -21.34
C HIS A 255 29.90 -4.40 -21.92
N GLU A 256 29.08 -5.04 -22.75
CA GLU A 256 27.95 -4.42 -23.46
C GLU A 256 26.67 -4.30 -22.65
N GLY A 257 26.66 -4.84 -21.41
CA GLY A 257 25.49 -4.91 -20.54
C GLY A 257 24.56 -6.10 -20.82
N ILE A 258 23.90 -6.56 -19.77
CA ILE A 258 23.07 -7.79 -19.81
C ILE A 258 21.83 -7.64 -20.73
N PHE A 259 21.26 -6.44 -20.84
CA PHE A 259 20.13 -6.21 -21.76
C PHE A 259 20.55 -6.45 -23.21
N LYS A 260 21.66 -5.83 -23.64
CA LYS A 260 22.12 -5.96 -25.04
C LYS A 260 22.57 -7.39 -25.36
N LYS A 261 23.28 -8.03 -24.44
CA LYS A 261 23.79 -9.40 -24.65
C LYS A 261 22.72 -10.47 -24.60
N TYR A 262 21.92 -10.49 -23.54
CA TYR A 262 21.03 -11.63 -23.25
C TYR A 262 19.57 -11.39 -23.63
N ILE A 263 19.08 -10.16 -23.66
CA ILE A 263 17.69 -9.88 -24.03
C ILE A 263 17.61 -9.49 -25.51
N LYS A 264 18.17 -8.34 -25.88
CA LYS A 264 18.13 -7.86 -27.27
C LYS A 264 18.87 -8.81 -28.22
N GLY A 265 20.09 -9.23 -27.85
CA GLY A 265 20.89 -10.13 -28.69
C GLY A 265 20.28 -11.53 -28.86
N ALA A 266 19.63 -12.07 -27.84
CA ALA A 266 18.88 -13.32 -27.99
C ALA A 266 17.69 -13.17 -28.94
N THR A 267 16.93 -12.07 -28.82
CA THR A 267 15.82 -11.76 -29.72
C THR A 267 16.29 -11.61 -31.19
N GLU A 268 17.37 -10.86 -31.42
CA GLU A 268 17.96 -10.69 -32.76
C GLU A 268 18.40 -12.03 -33.37
N LYS A 269 19.04 -12.91 -32.58
CA LYS A 269 19.40 -14.27 -33.04
C LYS A 269 18.18 -15.11 -33.42
N ILE A 270 17.12 -15.06 -32.59
CA ILE A 270 15.89 -15.81 -32.89
C ILE A 270 15.26 -15.31 -34.18
N ILE A 271 15.19 -13.98 -34.38
CA ILE A 271 14.65 -13.38 -35.61
C ILE A 271 15.46 -13.82 -36.84
N GLN A 272 16.80 -13.85 -36.74
CA GLN A 272 17.65 -14.33 -37.84
C GLN A 272 17.47 -15.80 -38.14
N LEU A 273 17.20 -16.64 -37.16
CA LEU A 273 16.99 -18.09 -37.33
C LEU A 273 15.59 -18.44 -37.86
N ARG A 274 14.61 -17.55 -37.64
CA ARG A 274 13.22 -17.76 -38.07
C ARG A 274 13.01 -17.27 -39.49
N LYS A 275 12.31 -18.06 -40.31
CA LYS A 275 11.88 -17.64 -41.63
C LYS A 275 10.65 -16.71 -41.60
N ASP A 276 9.89 -16.76 -40.52
CA ASP A 276 8.67 -16.00 -40.26
C ASP A 276 8.90 -14.99 -39.16
N ASN A 277 9.47 -13.84 -39.47
CA ASN A 277 9.58 -12.74 -38.52
C ASN A 277 8.26 -11.97 -38.45
N PHE A 278 7.54 -12.13 -37.36
CA PHE A 278 6.28 -11.44 -37.09
C PHE A 278 6.44 -10.21 -36.17
N CYS A 279 7.67 -9.83 -35.82
CA CYS A 279 7.94 -8.67 -34.97
C CYS A 279 7.91 -7.40 -35.80
N VAL A 280 7.01 -6.47 -35.43
CA VAL A 280 6.85 -5.16 -36.09
C VAL A 280 7.67 -4.08 -35.38
N SER A 281 7.59 -4.04 -34.06
CA SER A 281 8.32 -3.08 -33.23
C SER A 281 8.83 -3.73 -31.96
N LEU A 282 10.15 -3.65 -31.75
CA LEU A 282 10.84 -4.22 -30.58
C LEU A 282 11.86 -3.25 -30.02
N PHE A 283 11.82 -3.03 -28.71
CA PHE A 283 12.79 -2.23 -27.93
C PHE A 283 12.98 -0.77 -28.39
N THR A 284 12.07 -0.23 -29.16
CA THR A 284 12.14 1.12 -29.73
C THR A 284 11.12 2.08 -29.17
N ASP A 285 10.04 1.55 -28.59
CA ASP A 285 8.94 2.34 -28.04
C ASP A 285 8.49 1.81 -26.67
N ASN A 286 7.51 2.47 -26.07
CA ASN A 286 6.96 2.12 -24.76
C ASN A 286 6.13 0.82 -24.78
N ALA A 287 5.68 0.39 -25.96
CA ALA A 287 4.98 -0.86 -26.18
C ALA A 287 5.69 -1.67 -27.29
N GLY A 288 5.41 -2.97 -27.35
CA GLY A 288 5.86 -3.84 -28.43
C GLY A 288 4.74 -4.16 -29.40
N GLY A 289 5.08 -4.40 -30.67
CA GLY A 289 4.12 -4.75 -31.71
C GLY A 289 4.50 -6.03 -32.45
N ILE A 290 3.53 -6.92 -32.62
CA ILE A 290 3.67 -8.12 -33.46
C ILE A 290 2.58 -8.14 -34.53
N GLU A 291 2.90 -8.70 -35.71
CA GLU A 291 1.93 -8.91 -36.76
C GLU A 291 0.92 -9.98 -36.36
N PHE A 292 -0.36 -9.64 -36.46
CA PHE A 292 -1.45 -10.59 -36.28
C PHE A 292 -1.89 -11.17 -37.65
N ASN A 293 -2.05 -10.28 -38.60
CA ASN A 293 -2.27 -10.61 -40.03
C ASN A 293 -1.86 -9.37 -40.86
N LYS A 294 -2.08 -9.42 -42.17
CA LYS A 294 -1.69 -8.34 -43.13
C LYS A 294 -2.28 -6.97 -42.80
N ASP A 295 -3.39 -6.90 -42.07
CA ASP A 295 -4.13 -5.65 -41.78
C ASP A 295 -4.03 -5.21 -40.31
N TRP A 296 -3.59 -6.10 -39.41
CA TRP A 296 -3.63 -5.87 -37.97
C TRP A 296 -2.34 -6.28 -37.26
N ILE A 297 -1.96 -5.47 -36.28
CA ILE A 297 -0.90 -5.79 -35.31
C ILE A 297 -1.48 -5.95 -33.90
N ILE A 298 -0.85 -6.75 -33.08
CA ILE A 298 -1.12 -6.82 -31.64
C ILE A 298 -0.10 -5.94 -30.93
N CYS A 299 -0.58 -4.91 -30.24
CA CYS A 299 0.22 -4.10 -29.35
C CYS A 299 0.23 -4.72 -27.95
N HIS A 300 1.39 -4.83 -27.34
CA HIS A 300 1.56 -5.42 -26.00
C HIS A 300 2.40 -4.53 -25.09
N LYS A 301 1.88 -4.28 -23.91
CA LYS A 301 2.55 -3.53 -22.84
C LYS A 301 2.32 -4.20 -21.49
N VAL A 302 3.36 -4.25 -20.67
CA VAL A 302 3.30 -4.69 -19.28
C VAL A 302 3.68 -3.51 -18.38
N GLU A 303 2.94 -3.34 -17.29
CA GLU A 303 3.15 -2.25 -16.36
C GLU A 303 3.21 -2.77 -14.92
N THR A 304 4.08 -2.18 -14.08
CA THR A 304 4.19 -2.49 -12.66
C THR A 304 4.06 -1.21 -11.84
N HIS A 305 3.27 -1.27 -10.75
CA HIS A 305 3.08 -0.17 -9.82
C HIS A 305 3.27 -0.64 -8.39
N ASN A 306 4.49 -1.09 -8.05
CA ASN A 306 4.80 -1.72 -6.76
C ASN A 306 4.54 -0.78 -5.58
N THR A 307 5.19 0.38 -5.54
CA THR A 307 5.04 1.34 -4.43
C THR A 307 3.63 1.92 -4.35
N PRO A 308 3.02 2.44 -5.44
CA PRO A 308 1.64 2.89 -5.41
C PRO A 308 0.67 1.81 -4.96
N SER A 309 0.83 0.57 -5.43
CA SER A 309 -0.02 -0.56 -5.02
C SER A 309 0.20 -0.98 -3.57
N ALA A 310 1.41 -0.80 -3.02
CA ALA A 310 1.69 -1.06 -1.60
C ALA A 310 1.06 0.00 -0.68
N LEU A 311 0.99 1.26 -1.14
CA LEU A 311 0.43 2.38 -0.38
C LEU A 311 -1.09 2.47 -0.50
N ASP A 312 -1.61 2.24 -1.70
CA ASP A 312 -3.04 2.20 -2.03
C ASP A 312 -3.29 1.10 -3.06
N PRO A 313 -3.61 -0.13 -2.63
CA PRO A 313 -3.75 -1.28 -3.53
C PRO A 313 -4.75 -1.07 -4.65
N PHE A 314 -5.89 -0.44 -4.38
CA PHE A 314 -6.92 -0.19 -5.37
C PHE A 314 -6.51 0.90 -6.37
N GLY A 315 -6.13 2.08 -5.88
CA GLY A 315 -5.72 3.19 -6.73
C GLY A 315 -4.42 2.91 -7.49
N GLY A 316 -3.48 2.20 -6.85
CA GLY A 316 -2.22 1.77 -7.47
C GLY A 316 -2.44 0.80 -8.63
N ALA A 317 -3.35 -0.18 -8.48
CA ALA A 317 -3.70 -1.11 -9.55
C ALA A 317 -4.40 -0.40 -10.72
N ILE A 318 -5.32 0.53 -10.46
CA ILE A 318 -5.98 1.34 -11.50
C ILE A 318 -4.94 2.17 -12.26
N THR A 319 -3.96 2.75 -11.58
CA THR A 319 -2.87 3.52 -12.22
C THR A 319 -2.07 2.63 -13.19
N GLY A 320 -1.85 1.35 -12.86
CA GLY A 320 -1.23 0.37 -13.77
C GLY A 320 -1.99 0.21 -15.07
N ILE A 321 -3.31 0.10 -15.01
CA ILE A 321 -4.17 0.02 -16.21
C ILE A 321 -4.05 1.29 -17.06
N VAL A 322 -4.01 2.47 -16.43
CA VAL A 322 -3.83 3.75 -17.14
C VAL A 322 -2.48 3.79 -17.85
N GLY A 323 -1.40 3.32 -17.22
CA GLY A 323 -0.07 3.24 -17.80
C GLY A 323 -0.02 2.34 -19.04
N VAL A 324 -0.61 1.15 -18.96
CA VAL A 324 -0.72 0.22 -20.12
C VAL A 324 -1.48 0.88 -21.27
N ASN A 325 -2.65 1.44 -20.99
CA ASN A 325 -3.48 2.05 -22.03
C ASN A 325 -2.78 3.25 -22.69
N ARG A 326 -2.14 4.12 -21.91
CA ARG A 326 -1.43 5.28 -22.44
C ARG A 326 -0.29 4.88 -23.38
N ASP A 327 0.51 3.91 -23.00
CA ASP A 327 1.65 3.47 -23.77
C ASP A 327 1.24 2.70 -25.03
N CYS A 328 0.14 1.94 -24.99
CA CYS A 328 -0.43 1.31 -26.19
C CYS A 328 -1.09 2.32 -27.13
N LEU A 329 -1.69 3.40 -26.60
CA LEU A 329 -2.26 4.47 -27.46
C LEU A 329 -1.20 5.36 -28.08
N GLY A 330 -0.05 5.51 -27.46
CA GLY A 330 1.07 6.29 -27.95
C GLY A 330 2.03 5.53 -28.88
N PHE A 331 1.83 4.22 -29.05
CA PHE A 331 2.64 3.31 -29.86
C PHE A 331 2.60 3.61 -31.36
#